data_01a5529d108c9ced1f9206de4ca4cea8
#
_entry.id   01a5529d108c9ced1f9206de4ca4cea8
#
_cell.length_a   1.000
_cell.length_b   1.000
_cell.length_c   1.000
_cell.angle_alpha   90.00
_cell.angle_beta   90.00
_cell.angle_gamma   90.00
#
_symmetry.space_group_name_H-M   'P 1'
#
loop_
_entity.id
_entity.type
_entity.pdbx_description
1 polymer ?
#
loop_
_entity_poly.entity_id
_entity_poly.type
_entity_poly.pdbx_seq_one_letter_code
_entity_poly.pdbx_strand_id
1 'polypeptide(L)'
;MSIKEQYWKYSLIVILGGLLGALTMYILVRTHMNHLTEKRKMKRNISALLITAETIMVFLVPLGLTIWLVVNKLQDINLAPQTFIEPIQQVAEFIKEKTGYDVLGKDTLSFIVSILPRVGQIIMEGASSLAVNLFVMIFVLYFMLIGGKKMEAYVNDILPFNEANTQEVIREINMIVRSNAIGIPLLAIIQGGVAMIGYLLFGAPNILMLGFLTCFATIIPMVGTALVWFPVAAYLAISGDWFNAIGLFGYGAIVVSQSDNLIRFILQKKMAD
;
A
#
# COMPACT_ATOMS: atom_id res chain seq x y z
N MET A 1 -20.74 -21.34 14.38
CA MET A 1 -20.72 -19.89 14.13
C MET A 1 -21.69 -19.61 12.99
N SER A 2 -22.74 -18.84 13.24
CA SER A 2 -23.83 -18.59 12.26
C SER A 2 -23.29 -17.76 11.08
N ILE A 3 -23.76 -18.04 9.86
CA ILE A 3 -23.43 -17.28 8.64
C ILE A 3 -23.66 -15.77 8.86
N LYS A 4 -24.68 -15.39 9.64
CA LYS A 4 -24.95 -14.00 10.01
C LYS A 4 -23.84 -13.37 10.85
N GLU A 5 -23.24 -14.10 11.79
CA GLU A 5 -22.13 -13.59 12.63
C GLU A 5 -20.87 -13.34 11.80
N GLN A 6 -20.64 -14.13 10.78
CA GLN A 6 -19.49 -13.96 9.88
C GLN A 6 -19.67 -12.70 9.01
N TYR A 7 -20.86 -12.46 8.45
CA TYR A 7 -21.14 -11.23 7.69
C TYR A 7 -21.02 -9.96 8.53
N TRP A 8 -21.51 -9.97 9.78
CA TRP A 8 -21.37 -8.83 10.69
C TRP A 8 -19.93 -8.49 11.01
N LYS A 9 -19.08 -9.49 11.25
CA LYS A 9 -17.66 -9.30 11.52
C LYS A 9 -16.93 -8.71 10.32
N TYR A 10 -17.18 -9.22 9.12
CA TYR A 10 -16.59 -8.67 7.90
C TYR A 10 -17.02 -7.23 7.64
N SER A 11 -18.32 -6.93 7.76
CA SER A 11 -18.83 -5.57 7.56
C SER A 11 -18.26 -4.58 8.56
N LEU A 12 -18.11 -4.97 9.83
CA LEU A 12 -17.51 -4.14 10.86
C LEU A 12 -16.02 -3.86 10.58
N ILE A 13 -15.25 -4.86 10.17
CA ILE A 13 -13.82 -4.70 9.85
C ILE A 13 -13.65 -3.74 8.66
N VAL A 14 -14.48 -3.89 7.63
CA VAL A 14 -14.45 -3.01 6.45
C VAL A 14 -14.77 -1.57 6.83
N ILE A 15 -15.82 -1.32 7.61
CA ILE A 15 -16.20 0.02 8.06
C ILE A 15 -15.14 0.64 8.96
N LEU A 16 -14.51 -0.17 9.83
CA LEU A 16 -13.45 0.27 10.74
C LEU A 16 -12.24 0.84 9.99
N GLY A 17 -11.85 0.23 8.87
CA GLY A 17 -10.80 0.75 8.00
C GLY A 17 -11.09 2.14 7.47
N GLY A 18 -12.32 2.37 6.99
CA GLY A 18 -12.77 3.69 6.54
C GLY A 18 -12.81 4.75 7.66
N LEU A 19 -13.25 4.36 8.86
CA LEU A 19 -13.25 5.24 10.04
C LEU A 19 -11.84 5.64 10.47
N LEU A 20 -10.92 4.68 10.56
CA LEU A 20 -9.51 4.95 10.90
C LEU A 20 -8.83 5.81 9.83
N GLY A 21 -9.13 5.56 8.56
CA GLY A 21 -8.68 6.40 7.45
C GLY A 21 -9.19 7.84 7.56
N ALA A 22 -10.48 8.02 7.89
CA ALA A 22 -11.07 9.34 8.10
C ALA A 22 -10.42 10.09 9.28
N LEU A 23 -10.16 9.40 10.39
CA LEU A 23 -9.48 9.98 11.55
C LEU A 23 -8.06 10.42 11.19
N THR A 24 -7.33 9.57 10.49
CA THR A 24 -5.97 9.88 10.01
C THR A 24 -5.98 11.11 9.11
N MET A 25 -6.86 11.15 8.11
CA MET A 25 -7.00 12.30 7.22
C MET A 25 -7.45 13.55 7.96
N TYR A 26 -8.38 13.44 8.91
CA TYR A 26 -8.79 14.57 9.74
C TYR A 26 -7.62 15.21 10.49
N ILE A 27 -6.78 14.40 11.14
CA ILE A 27 -5.59 14.89 11.85
C ILE A 27 -4.63 15.62 10.91
N LEU A 28 -4.47 15.15 9.67
CA LEU A 28 -3.61 15.79 8.68
C LEU A 28 -4.15 17.14 8.20
N VAL A 29 -5.45 17.17 7.85
CA VAL A 29 -6.03 18.33 7.16
C VAL A 29 -6.70 19.33 8.10
N ARG A 30 -6.88 19.03 9.41
CA ARG A 30 -7.53 19.90 10.37
C ARG A 30 -6.84 21.28 10.49
N THR A 31 -5.51 21.30 10.39
CA THR A 31 -4.75 22.57 10.41
C THR A 31 -5.10 23.43 9.21
N HIS A 32 -5.26 22.82 8.03
CA HIS A 32 -5.70 23.50 6.82
C HIS A 32 -7.15 24.00 6.94
N MET A 33 -8.03 23.18 7.53
CA MET A 33 -9.41 23.54 7.86
C MET A 33 -9.49 24.77 8.76
N ASN A 34 -8.70 24.82 9.84
CA ASN A 34 -8.65 25.95 10.74
C ASN A 34 -8.11 27.21 10.04
N HIS A 35 -7.11 27.05 9.15
CA HIS A 35 -6.61 28.18 8.36
C HIS A 35 -7.67 28.79 7.44
N LEU A 36 -8.46 27.95 6.74
CA LEU A 36 -9.53 28.44 5.86
C LEU A 36 -10.67 29.10 6.64
N THR A 37 -11.05 28.53 7.78
CA THR A 37 -12.19 29.04 8.58
C THR A 37 -11.82 30.26 9.44
N GLU A 38 -10.65 30.29 10.07
CA GLU A 38 -10.24 31.33 11.01
C GLU A 38 -9.54 32.49 10.31
N LYS A 39 -8.58 32.20 9.40
CA LYS A 39 -7.85 33.27 8.70
C LYS A 39 -8.59 33.82 7.49
N ARG A 40 -9.16 32.91 6.65
CA ARG A 40 -9.91 33.30 5.45
C ARG A 40 -11.39 33.57 5.70
N LYS A 41 -11.89 33.33 6.93
CA LYS A 41 -13.29 33.56 7.35
C LYS A 41 -14.32 32.84 6.45
N MET A 42 -13.94 31.75 5.83
CA MET A 42 -14.84 30.95 4.98
C MET A 42 -15.85 30.20 5.83
N LYS A 43 -17.06 29.99 5.28
CA LYS A 43 -18.09 29.16 5.93
C LYS A 43 -17.56 27.74 6.11
N ARG A 44 -17.74 27.17 7.31
CA ARG A 44 -17.19 25.86 7.69
C ARG A 44 -17.56 24.75 6.73
N ASN A 45 -18.82 24.72 6.26
CA ASN A 45 -19.29 23.70 5.32
C ASN A 45 -18.56 23.79 3.96
N ILE A 46 -18.30 25.02 3.48
CA ILE A 46 -17.58 25.24 2.21
C ILE A 46 -16.12 24.82 2.37
N SER A 47 -15.48 25.21 3.48
CA SER A 47 -14.10 24.78 3.77
C SER A 47 -13.99 23.27 3.89
N ALA A 48 -14.94 22.60 4.55
CA ALA A 48 -14.98 21.15 4.66
C ALA A 48 -15.12 20.48 3.28
N LEU A 49 -16.00 20.99 2.41
CA LEU A 49 -16.19 20.48 1.07
C LEU A 49 -14.92 20.62 0.23
N LEU A 50 -14.26 21.81 0.27
CA LEU A 50 -13.01 22.06 -0.46
C LEU A 50 -11.89 21.13 -0.01
N ILE A 51 -11.70 20.97 1.30
CA ILE A 51 -10.65 20.10 1.82
C ILE A 51 -10.93 18.63 1.52
N THR A 52 -12.18 18.20 1.59
CA THR A 52 -12.57 16.84 1.20
C THR A 52 -12.29 16.62 -0.29
N ALA A 53 -12.63 17.58 -1.15
CA ALA A 53 -12.32 17.53 -2.58
C ALA A 53 -10.79 17.49 -2.85
N GLU A 54 -10.03 18.32 -2.14
CA GLU A 54 -8.56 18.32 -2.19
C GLU A 54 -7.99 16.97 -1.77
N THR A 55 -8.51 16.38 -0.68
CA THR A 55 -8.11 15.05 -0.21
C THR A 55 -8.38 13.97 -1.26
N ILE A 56 -9.55 14.02 -1.92
CA ILE A 56 -9.88 13.10 -3.02
C ILE A 56 -8.87 13.25 -4.16
N MET A 57 -8.60 14.49 -4.60
CA MET A 57 -7.70 14.74 -5.73
C MET A 57 -6.26 14.33 -5.43
N VAL A 58 -5.74 14.64 -4.24
CA VAL A 58 -4.34 14.41 -3.90
C VAL A 58 -4.05 12.95 -3.53
N PHE A 59 -4.97 12.26 -2.87
CA PHE A 59 -4.75 10.90 -2.36
C PHE A 59 -5.52 9.84 -3.16
N LEU A 60 -6.80 10.06 -3.43
CA LEU A 60 -7.66 9.02 -4.00
C LEU A 60 -7.55 8.91 -5.53
N VAL A 61 -7.37 10.03 -6.23
CA VAL A 61 -7.21 9.97 -7.69
C VAL A 61 -5.91 9.25 -8.08
N PRO A 62 -4.73 9.57 -7.53
CA PRO A 62 -3.50 8.79 -7.82
C PRO A 62 -3.61 7.32 -7.44
N LEU A 63 -4.20 7.02 -6.28
CA LEU A 63 -4.41 5.64 -5.83
C LEU A 63 -5.35 4.88 -6.78
N GLY A 64 -6.48 5.49 -7.14
CA GLY A 64 -7.46 4.92 -8.07
C GLY A 64 -6.89 4.67 -9.46
N LEU A 65 -6.12 5.63 -9.99
CA LEU A 65 -5.42 5.48 -11.28
C LEU A 65 -4.42 4.33 -11.24
N THR A 66 -3.69 4.18 -10.14
CA THR A 66 -2.72 3.08 -10.01
C THR A 66 -3.41 1.73 -9.95
N ILE A 67 -4.46 1.61 -9.15
CA ILE A 67 -5.25 0.38 -9.07
C ILE A 67 -5.83 0.05 -10.44
N TRP A 68 -6.39 1.05 -11.14
CA TRP A 68 -6.93 0.87 -12.49
C TRP A 68 -5.87 0.40 -13.50
N LEU A 69 -4.67 1.00 -13.47
CA LEU A 69 -3.55 0.58 -14.32
C LEU A 69 -3.10 -0.85 -14.02
N VAL A 70 -2.99 -1.21 -12.74
CA VAL A 70 -2.62 -2.57 -12.33
C VAL A 70 -3.68 -3.58 -12.75
N VAL A 71 -4.96 -3.29 -12.49
CA VAL A 71 -6.08 -4.19 -12.86
C VAL A 71 -6.16 -4.38 -14.36
N ASN A 72 -6.09 -3.28 -15.14
CA ASN A 72 -6.09 -3.38 -16.61
C ASN A 72 -4.90 -4.20 -17.10
N LYS A 73 -3.71 -3.96 -16.57
CA LYS A 73 -2.52 -4.71 -16.99
C LYS A 73 -2.60 -6.19 -16.62
N LEU A 74 -3.20 -6.52 -15.48
CA LEU A 74 -3.45 -7.91 -15.08
C LEU A 74 -4.50 -8.59 -15.98
N GLN A 75 -5.48 -7.82 -16.50
CA GLN A 75 -6.46 -8.35 -17.46
C GLN A 75 -5.85 -8.63 -18.85
N ASP A 76 -4.85 -7.84 -19.25
CA ASP A 76 -4.08 -8.06 -20.47
C ASP A 76 -3.16 -9.30 -20.38
N ILE A 77 -2.74 -9.65 -19.18
CA ILE A 77 -1.97 -10.87 -18.93
C ILE A 77 -2.96 -12.04 -19.03
N ASN A 78 -2.76 -12.88 -20.04
CA ASN A 78 -3.53 -14.10 -20.17
C ASN A 78 -3.23 -15.00 -18.94
N LEU A 79 -4.11 -14.92 -17.94
CA LEU A 79 -4.02 -15.69 -16.69
C LEU A 79 -4.32 -17.19 -16.91
N ALA A 80 -4.31 -17.65 -18.19
CA ALA A 80 -4.39 -19.08 -18.44
C ALA A 80 -3.24 -19.79 -17.72
N PRO A 81 -3.54 -20.83 -16.91
CA PRO A 81 -2.52 -21.53 -16.16
C PRO A 81 -1.30 -21.94 -17.00
N GLN A 82 -1.51 -22.24 -18.27
CA GLN A 82 -0.46 -22.63 -19.21
C GLN A 82 0.61 -21.55 -19.43
N THR A 83 0.22 -20.27 -19.46
CA THR A 83 1.15 -19.14 -19.67
C THR A 83 2.18 -19.01 -18.54
N PHE A 84 1.84 -19.48 -17.34
CA PHE A 84 2.73 -19.45 -16.18
C PHE A 84 3.42 -20.80 -15.95
N ILE A 85 2.77 -21.91 -16.35
CA ILE A 85 3.31 -23.26 -16.14
C ILE A 85 4.50 -23.50 -17.07
N GLU A 86 4.39 -23.15 -18.37
CA GLU A 86 5.46 -23.39 -19.33
C GLU A 86 6.81 -22.75 -18.93
N PRO A 87 6.90 -21.46 -18.55
CA PRO A 87 8.15 -20.89 -18.09
C PRO A 87 8.67 -21.55 -16.81
N ILE A 88 7.80 -21.90 -15.87
CA ILE A 88 8.19 -22.54 -14.61
C ILE A 88 8.70 -23.97 -14.87
N GLN A 89 8.09 -24.70 -15.81
CA GLN A 89 8.57 -26.02 -16.23
C GLN A 89 9.95 -25.93 -16.90
N GLN A 90 10.17 -24.94 -17.77
CA GLN A 90 11.48 -24.75 -18.41
C GLN A 90 12.60 -24.50 -17.37
N VAL A 91 12.33 -23.70 -16.35
CA VAL A 91 13.31 -23.49 -15.25
C VAL A 91 13.55 -24.76 -14.46
N ALA A 92 12.51 -25.50 -14.17
CA ALA A 92 12.64 -26.77 -13.42
C ALA A 92 13.40 -27.82 -14.20
N GLU A 93 13.12 -27.94 -15.51
CA GLU A 93 13.87 -28.83 -16.40
C GLU A 93 15.34 -28.41 -16.49
N PHE A 94 15.63 -27.11 -16.61
CA PHE A 94 16.99 -26.61 -16.59
C PHE A 94 17.73 -26.92 -15.27
N ILE A 95 17.05 -26.71 -14.12
CA ILE A 95 17.63 -27.05 -12.82
C ILE A 95 17.87 -28.56 -12.71
N LYS A 96 16.91 -29.36 -13.15
CA LYS A 96 16.99 -30.81 -13.14
C LYS A 96 18.17 -31.34 -14.01
N GLU A 97 18.33 -30.76 -15.19
CA GLU A 97 19.45 -31.06 -16.09
C GLU A 97 20.81 -30.70 -15.50
N LYS A 98 20.92 -29.58 -14.79
CA LYS A 98 22.17 -29.08 -14.21
C LYS A 98 22.52 -29.66 -12.84
N THR A 99 21.50 -29.94 -12.00
CA THR A 99 21.70 -30.33 -10.60
C THR A 99 21.27 -31.77 -10.30
N GLY A 100 20.51 -32.39 -11.19
CA GLY A 100 19.91 -33.70 -10.98
C GLY A 100 18.68 -33.70 -10.02
N TYR A 101 18.34 -32.57 -9.43
CA TYR A 101 17.21 -32.43 -8.51
C TYR A 101 15.93 -32.01 -9.24
N ASP A 102 14.85 -32.78 -9.03
CA ASP A 102 13.52 -32.44 -9.51
C ASP A 102 12.85 -31.45 -8.54
N VAL A 103 12.95 -30.15 -8.86
CA VAL A 103 12.43 -29.05 -8.02
C VAL A 103 10.91 -28.89 -8.18
N LEU A 104 10.33 -29.40 -9.26
CA LEU A 104 8.92 -29.30 -9.57
C LEU A 104 8.25 -30.69 -9.60
N GLY A 105 7.99 -31.22 -8.41
CA GLY A 105 7.08 -32.35 -8.29
C GLY A 105 5.66 -31.97 -8.78
N LYS A 106 4.87 -32.99 -9.18
CA LYS A 106 3.47 -32.78 -9.61
C LYS A 106 2.64 -31.99 -8.61
N ASP A 107 2.95 -32.11 -7.33
CA ASP A 107 2.27 -31.40 -6.23
C ASP A 107 2.56 -29.88 -6.24
N THR A 108 3.79 -29.47 -6.60
CA THR A 108 4.18 -28.06 -6.68
C THR A 108 3.47 -27.36 -7.84
N LEU A 109 3.36 -28.01 -9.00
CA LEU A 109 2.61 -27.48 -10.14
C LEU A 109 1.12 -27.35 -9.83
N SER A 110 0.51 -28.35 -9.22
CA SER A 110 -0.90 -28.31 -8.83
C SER A 110 -1.16 -27.20 -7.80
N PHE A 111 -0.24 -26.95 -6.89
CA PHE A 111 -0.30 -25.87 -5.91
C PHE A 111 -0.26 -24.49 -6.60
N ILE A 112 0.69 -24.29 -7.54
CA ILE A 112 0.80 -23.02 -8.29
C ILE A 112 -0.49 -22.74 -9.09
N VAL A 113 -1.01 -23.76 -9.79
CA VAL A 113 -2.27 -23.64 -10.55
C VAL A 113 -3.45 -23.30 -9.66
N SER A 114 -3.47 -23.82 -8.43
CA SER A 114 -4.57 -23.56 -7.47
C SER A 114 -4.51 -22.16 -6.84
N ILE A 115 -3.32 -21.57 -6.76
CA ILE A 115 -3.14 -20.23 -6.18
C ILE A 115 -3.55 -19.11 -7.15
N LEU A 116 -3.32 -19.27 -8.44
CA LEU A 116 -3.56 -18.23 -9.46
C LEU A 116 -5.00 -17.66 -9.43
N PRO A 117 -6.05 -18.51 -9.46
CA PRO A 117 -7.44 -18.03 -9.33
C PRO A 117 -7.70 -17.37 -7.98
N ARG A 118 -7.09 -17.86 -6.88
CA ARG A 118 -7.21 -17.26 -5.56
C ARG A 118 -6.60 -15.85 -5.49
N VAL A 119 -5.44 -15.64 -6.09
CA VAL A 119 -4.82 -14.30 -6.16
C VAL A 119 -5.72 -13.34 -6.92
N GLY A 120 -6.27 -13.74 -8.07
CA GLY A 120 -7.25 -12.94 -8.79
C GLY A 120 -8.49 -12.58 -7.95
N GLN A 121 -9.03 -13.55 -7.23
CA GLN A 121 -10.16 -13.34 -6.33
C GLN A 121 -9.83 -12.38 -5.18
N ILE A 122 -8.68 -12.55 -4.52
CA ILE A 122 -8.20 -11.64 -3.44
C ILE A 122 -8.06 -10.21 -3.95
N ILE A 123 -7.54 -10.02 -5.18
CA ILE A 123 -7.40 -8.68 -5.78
C ILE A 123 -8.78 -8.06 -6.02
N MET A 124 -9.74 -8.82 -6.54
CA MET A 124 -11.11 -8.33 -6.82
C MET A 124 -11.87 -8.01 -5.53
N GLU A 125 -11.79 -8.88 -4.53
CA GLU A 125 -12.40 -8.65 -3.21
C GLU A 125 -11.76 -7.46 -2.50
N GLY A 126 -10.43 -7.35 -2.58
CA GLY A 126 -9.67 -6.22 -2.05
C GLY A 126 -10.07 -4.89 -2.69
N ALA A 127 -10.22 -4.85 -4.01
CA ALA A 127 -10.65 -3.66 -4.74
C ALA A 127 -12.07 -3.21 -4.33
N SER A 128 -13.01 -4.16 -4.19
CA SER A 128 -14.37 -3.87 -3.74
C SER A 128 -14.39 -3.35 -2.30
N SER A 129 -13.67 -4.01 -1.39
CA SER A 129 -13.54 -3.57 0.01
C SER A 129 -12.92 -2.19 0.11
N LEU A 130 -11.92 -1.90 -0.72
CA LEU A 130 -11.25 -0.60 -0.76
C LEU A 130 -12.20 0.51 -1.21
N ALA A 131 -13.04 0.27 -2.21
CA ALA A 131 -14.04 1.25 -2.66
C ALA A 131 -15.03 1.62 -1.54
N VAL A 132 -15.52 0.64 -0.78
CA VAL A 132 -16.39 0.87 0.38
C VAL A 132 -15.66 1.66 1.47
N ASN A 133 -14.42 1.28 1.80
CA ASN A 133 -13.61 1.99 2.79
C ASN A 133 -13.36 3.45 2.41
N LEU A 134 -13.07 3.71 1.13
CA LEU A 134 -12.87 5.05 0.62
C LEU A 134 -14.15 5.90 0.70
N PHE A 135 -15.29 5.32 0.36
CA PHE A 135 -16.58 6.00 0.50
C PHE A 135 -16.85 6.36 1.95
N VAL A 136 -16.71 5.41 2.88
CA VAL A 136 -16.88 5.65 4.33
C VAL A 136 -15.90 6.71 4.81
N MET A 137 -14.63 6.62 4.41
CA MET A 137 -13.58 7.57 4.78
C MET A 137 -13.93 9.01 4.35
N ILE A 138 -14.35 9.21 3.08
CA ILE A 138 -14.72 10.53 2.56
C ILE A 138 -15.91 11.10 3.30
N PHE A 139 -16.94 10.27 3.47
CA PHE A 139 -18.17 10.67 4.14
C PHE A 139 -17.92 11.08 5.59
N VAL A 140 -17.25 10.23 6.34
CA VAL A 140 -16.91 10.49 7.74
C VAL A 140 -15.98 11.70 7.88
N LEU A 141 -14.95 11.80 7.03
CA LEU A 141 -14.03 12.96 7.01
C LEU A 141 -14.77 14.28 6.85
N TYR A 142 -15.71 14.35 5.91
CA TYR A 142 -16.52 15.56 5.71
C TYR A 142 -17.26 15.98 6.99
N PHE A 143 -17.94 15.03 7.65
CA PHE A 143 -18.66 15.32 8.90
C PHE A 143 -17.72 15.62 10.07
N MET A 144 -16.57 14.96 10.14
CA MET A 144 -15.54 15.28 11.13
C MET A 144 -15.00 16.71 10.94
N LEU A 145 -14.79 17.17 9.72
CA LEU A 145 -14.36 18.55 9.45
C LEU A 145 -15.41 19.57 9.87
N ILE A 146 -16.69 19.29 9.65
CA ILE A 146 -17.78 20.16 10.11
C ILE A 146 -17.89 20.17 11.64
N GLY A 147 -17.87 18.99 12.27
CA GLY A 147 -18.05 18.80 13.71
C GLY A 147 -16.78 18.99 14.57
N GLY A 148 -15.60 19.11 13.96
CA GLY A 148 -14.29 18.87 14.56
C GLY A 148 -14.06 19.43 15.96
N LYS A 149 -14.30 20.72 16.19
CA LYS A 149 -14.12 21.32 17.54
C LYS A 149 -15.01 20.69 18.61
N LYS A 150 -16.26 20.34 18.27
CA LYS A 150 -17.19 19.68 19.20
C LYS A 150 -16.77 18.23 19.45
N MET A 151 -16.33 17.56 18.40
CA MET A 151 -15.85 16.18 18.48
C MET A 151 -14.56 16.10 19.31
N GLU A 152 -13.61 17.00 19.11
CA GLU A 152 -12.36 17.07 19.89
C GLU A 152 -12.67 17.32 21.39
N ALA A 153 -13.58 18.24 21.70
CA ALA A 153 -14.01 18.48 23.08
C ALA A 153 -14.65 17.23 23.69
N TYR A 154 -15.55 16.59 22.96
CA TYR A 154 -16.21 15.36 23.42
C TYR A 154 -15.23 14.19 23.64
N VAL A 155 -14.24 14.05 22.77
CA VAL A 155 -13.19 13.03 22.94
C VAL A 155 -12.37 13.30 24.19
N ASN A 156 -12.02 14.57 24.46
CA ASN A 156 -11.31 14.96 25.67
C ASN A 156 -12.11 14.62 26.95
N ASP A 157 -13.43 14.82 26.92
CA ASP A 157 -14.29 14.56 28.09
C ASP A 157 -14.48 13.05 28.38
N ILE A 158 -14.42 12.19 27.33
CA ILE A 158 -14.61 10.74 27.49
C ILE A 158 -13.34 10.02 27.90
N LEU A 159 -12.16 10.56 27.60
CA LEU A 159 -10.91 9.90 27.95
C LEU A 159 -10.76 9.77 29.47
N PRO A 160 -10.55 8.54 29.99
CA PRO A 160 -10.48 8.28 31.44
C PRO A 160 -9.12 8.69 32.03
N PHE A 161 -8.53 9.77 31.54
CA PHE A 161 -7.24 10.29 31.97
C PHE A 161 -7.41 11.69 32.59
N ASN A 162 -6.47 12.09 33.43
CA ASN A 162 -6.39 13.48 33.86
C ASN A 162 -6.00 14.39 32.68
N GLU A 163 -6.27 15.68 32.78
CA GLU A 163 -6.07 16.63 31.67
C GLU A 163 -4.64 16.63 31.11
N ALA A 164 -3.62 16.49 31.95
CA ALA A 164 -2.22 16.46 31.52
C ALA A 164 -1.91 15.22 30.69
N ASN A 165 -2.34 14.04 31.13
CA ASN A 165 -2.14 12.79 30.41
C ASN A 165 -2.96 12.73 29.13
N THR A 166 -4.18 13.29 29.12
CA THR A 166 -5.02 13.37 27.93
C THR A 166 -4.33 14.20 26.83
N GLN A 167 -3.76 15.36 27.20
CA GLN A 167 -3.03 16.20 26.25
C GLN A 167 -1.77 15.52 25.70
N GLU A 168 -1.05 14.78 26.54
CA GLU A 168 0.13 14.03 26.13
C GLU A 168 -0.22 12.90 25.13
N VAL A 169 -1.23 12.10 25.46
CA VAL A 169 -1.73 11.03 24.58
C VAL A 169 -2.19 11.59 23.22
N ILE A 170 -2.97 12.68 23.22
CA ILE A 170 -3.42 13.31 21.98
C ILE A 170 -2.23 13.86 21.18
N ARG A 171 -1.22 14.42 21.83
CA ARG A 171 -0.02 14.90 21.17
C ARG A 171 0.76 13.75 20.52
N GLU A 172 0.93 12.64 21.23
CA GLU A 172 1.59 11.45 20.71
C GLU A 172 0.83 10.85 19.52
N ILE A 173 -0.48 10.67 19.64
CA ILE A 173 -1.32 10.19 18.52
C ILE A 173 -1.16 11.10 17.30
N ASN A 174 -1.25 12.40 17.48
CA ASN A 174 -1.08 13.37 16.39
C ASN A 174 0.30 13.26 15.74
N MET A 175 1.36 13.12 16.54
CA MET A 175 2.72 12.95 16.07
C MET A 175 2.88 11.66 15.28
N ILE A 176 2.43 10.53 15.82
CA ILE A 176 2.52 9.22 15.16
C ILE A 176 1.73 9.21 13.83
N VAL A 177 0.49 9.71 13.85
CA VAL A 177 -0.35 9.76 12.64
C VAL A 177 0.29 10.65 11.58
N ARG A 178 0.76 11.84 11.96
CA ARG A 178 1.38 12.80 11.03
C ARG A 178 2.69 12.26 10.46
N SER A 179 3.50 11.64 11.31
CA SER A 179 4.76 11.02 10.91
C SER A 179 4.55 9.90 9.90
N ASN A 180 3.62 9.01 10.16
CA ASN A 180 3.34 7.90 9.26
C ASN A 180 2.67 8.36 7.96
N ALA A 181 1.74 9.29 8.03
CA ALA A 181 1.00 9.74 6.87
C ALA A 181 1.85 10.56 5.86
N ILE A 182 2.93 11.19 6.32
CA ILE A 182 3.90 11.85 5.45
C ILE A 182 5.07 10.91 5.14
N GLY A 183 5.54 10.19 6.15
CA GLY A 183 6.70 9.31 6.04
C GLY A 183 6.49 8.14 5.09
N ILE A 184 5.33 7.47 5.15
CA ILE A 184 5.05 6.30 4.29
C ILE A 184 5.01 6.67 2.81
N PRO A 185 4.27 7.71 2.34
CA PRO A 185 4.31 8.12 0.94
C PRO A 185 5.69 8.57 0.47
N LEU A 186 6.42 9.30 1.31
CA LEU A 186 7.78 9.72 0.97
C LEU A 186 8.73 8.53 0.81
N LEU A 187 8.64 7.58 1.74
CA LEU A 187 9.37 6.32 1.67
C LEU A 187 9.02 5.56 0.39
N ALA A 188 7.74 5.44 0.06
CA ALA A 188 7.27 4.74 -1.12
C ALA A 188 7.82 5.35 -2.42
N ILE A 189 7.83 6.68 -2.53
CA ILE A 189 8.40 7.39 -3.70
C ILE A 189 9.90 7.12 -3.83
N ILE A 190 10.64 7.22 -2.72
CA ILE A 190 12.09 6.98 -2.73
C ILE A 190 12.38 5.52 -3.08
N GLN A 191 11.69 4.58 -2.48
CA GLN A 191 11.84 3.15 -2.72
C GLN A 191 11.51 2.77 -4.18
N GLY A 192 10.40 3.31 -4.70
CA GLY A 192 10.06 3.12 -6.11
C GLY A 192 11.13 3.68 -7.05
N GLY A 193 11.68 4.86 -6.74
CA GLY A 193 12.79 5.46 -7.48
C GLY A 193 14.05 4.62 -7.45
N VAL A 194 14.46 4.12 -6.26
CA VAL A 194 15.59 3.21 -6.10
C VAL A 194 15.37 1.92 -6.89
N ALA A 195 14.18 1.34 -6.82
CA ALA A 195 13.86 0.13 -7.57
C ALA A 195 13.86 0.37 -9.10
N MET A 196 13.34 1.52 -9.57
CA MET A 196 13.38 1.89 -10.98
C MET A 196 14.79 1.96 -11.54
N ILE A 197 15.75 2.46 -10.75
CA ILE A 197 17.16 2.46 -11.14
C ILE A 197 17.66 1.02 -11.35
N GLY A 198 17.35 0.10 -10.45
CA GLY A 198 17.67 -1.32 -10.62
C GLY A 198 17.01 -1.94 -11.85
N TYR A 199 15.72 -1.69 -12.06
CA TYR A 199 15.01 -2.19 -13.25
C TYR A 199 15.60 -1.65 -14.55
N LEU A 200 16.03 -0.38 -14.55
CA LEU A 200 16.69 0.23 -15.71
C LEU A 200 18.07 -0.41 -15.98
N LEU A 201 18.90 -0.58 -14.93
CA LEU A 201 20.25 -1.11 -15.04
C LEU A 201 20.26 -2.56 -15.52
N PHE A 202 19.28 -3.36 -15.11
CA PHE A 202 19.21 -4.79 -15.43
C PHE A 202 18.14 -5.11 -16.50
N GLY A 203 17.72 -4.13 -17.29
CA GLY A 203 16.89 -4.37 -18.48
C GLY A 203 15.50 -4.95 -18.20
N ALA A 204 14.94 -4.70 -17.01
CA ALA A 204 13.59 -5.18 -16.69
C ALA A 204 12.54 -4.54 -17.60
N PRO A 205 11.47 -5.26 -17.99
CA PRO A 205 10.41 -4.71 -18.82
C PRO A 205 9.54 -3.72 -18.02
N ASN A 206 8.93 -2.74 -18.70
CA ASN A 206 7.95 -1.82 -18.12
C ASN A 206 8.42 -1.13 -16.81
N ILE A 207 9.60 -0.56 -16.80
CA ILE A 207 10.28 0.03 -15.64
C ILE A 207 9.38 0.95 -14.81
N LEU A 208 8.61 1.84 -15.48
CA LEU A 208 7.71 2.76 -14.78
C LEU A 208 6.61 2.02 -14.01
N MET A 209 5.98 1.02 -14.64
CA MET A 209 4.95 0.22 -14.00
C MET A 209 5.50 -0.55 -12.80
N LEU A 210 6.67 -1.19 -12.94
CA LEU A 210 7.31 -1.92 -11.85
C LEU A 210 7.72 -0.99 -10.73
N GLY A 211 8.21 0.21 -11.04
CA GLY A 211 8.52 1.22 -10.05
C GLY A 211 7.29 1.69 -9.27
N PHE A 212 6.19 1.99 -9.97
CA PHE A 212 4.92 2.31 -9.32
C PHE A 212 4.43 1.15 -8.45
N LEU A 213 4.48 -0.07 -8.95
CA LEU A 213 4.09 -1.25 -8.19
C LEU A 213 4.95 -1.40 -6.92
N THR A 214 6.26 -1.11 -7.02
CA THR A 214 7.17 -1.12 -5.86
C THR A 214 6.80 -0.02 -4.85
N CYS A 215 6.40 1.19 -5.29
CA CYS A 215 5.90 2.23 -4.39
C CYS A 215 4.75 1.72 -3.52
N PHE A 216 3.78 1.03 -4.10
CA PHE A 216 2.64 0.50 -3.34
C PHE A 216 3.03 -0.71 -2.49
N ALA A 217 3.86 -1.59 -3.03
CA ALA A 217 4.33 -2.76 -2.30
C ALA A 217 5.10 -2.37 -1.02
N THR A 218 5.79 -1.22 -1.02
CA THR A 218 6.52 -0.67 0.13
C THR A 218 5.65 -0.43 1.37
N ILE A 219 4.33 -0.32 1.20
CA ILE A 219 3.38 -0.23 2.32
C ILE A 219 3.51 -1.45 3.24
N ILE A 220 3.86 -2.62 2.69
CA ILE A 220 4.13 -3.84 3.45
C ILE A 220 5.61 -3.83 3.87
N PRO A 221 5.93 -3.62 5.16
CA PRO A 221 7.31 -3.53 5.61
C PRO A 221 8.11 -4.79 5.30
N MET A 222 9.38 -4.63 4.94
CA MET A 222 10.39 -5.68 4.71
C MET A 222 10.12 -6.59 3.51
N VAL A 223 8.90 -7.04 3.29
CA VAL A 223 8.56 -8.02 2.26
C VAL A 223 8.01 -7.36 0.99
N GLY A 224 7.40 -6.19 1.12
CA GLY A 224 6.64 -5.55 0.04
C GLY A 224 7.46 -5.35 -1.24
N THR A 225 8.63 -4.75 -1.15
CA THR A 225 9.47 -4.52 -2.33
C THR A 225 9.95 -5.83 -2.97
N ALA A 226 10.19 -6.88 -2.16
CA ALA A 226 10.59 -8.18 -2.64
C ALA A 226 9.49 -8.87 -3.47
N LEU A 227 8.23 -8.62 -3.17
CA LEU A 227 7.10 -9.12 -3.96
C LEU A 227 7.11 -8.61 -5.40
N VAL A 228 7.87 -7.54 -5.69
CA VAL A 228 8.00 -6.99 -7.04
C VAL A 228 9.33 -7.37 -7.68
N TRP A 229 10.46 -7.03 -7.06
CA TRP A 229 11.76 -7.27 -7.70
C TRP A 229 12.11 -8.77 -7.81
N PHE A 230 11.66 -9.62 -6.88
CA PHE A 230 11.95 -11.04 -6.92
C PHE A 230 11.30 -11.76 -8.13
N PRO A 231 10.00 -11.59 -8.41
CA PRO A 231 9.40 -12.14 -9.62
C PRO A 231 10.02 -11.59 -10.91
N VAL A 232 10.44 -10.33 -10.92
CA VAL A 232 11.09 -9.73 -12.09
C VAL A 232 12.48 -10.36 -12.33
N ALA A 233 13.26 -10.56 -11.28
CA ALA A 233 14.54 -11.27 -11.39
C ALA A 233 14.34 -12.72 -11.86
N ALA A 234 13.33 -13.41 -11.33
CA ALA A 234 12.95 -14.74 -11.80
C ALA A 234 12.55 -14.74 -13.28
N TYR A 235 11.76 -13.77 -13.72
CA TYR A 235 11.39 -13.61 -15.13
C TYR A 235 12.62 -13.45 -16.05
N LEU A 236 13.58 -12.61 -15.67
CA LEU A 236 14.82 -12.44 -16.43
C LEU A 236 15.63 -13.74 -16.51
N ALA A 237 15.71 -14.50 -15.41
CA ALA A 237 16.38 -15.80 -15.40
C ALA A 237 15.71 -16.79 -16.35
N ILE A 238 14.36 -16.86 -16.33
CA ILE A 238 13.56 -17.73 -17.22
C ILE A 238 13.75 -17.32 -18.69
N SER A 239 13.88 -16.01 -18.95
CA SER A 239 14.12 -15.48 -20.30
C SER A 239 15.57 -15.76 -20.80
N GLY A 240 16.39 -16.45 -20.01
CA GLY A 240 17.79 -16.78 -20.36
C GLY A 240 18.79 -15.68 -20.05
N ASP A 241 18.36 -14.55 -19.53
CA ASP A 241 19.23 -13.43 -19.19
C ASP A 241 19.75 -13.51 -17.74
N TRP A 242 20.59 -14.51 -17.50
CA TRP A 242 21.12 -14.84 -16.17
C TRP A 242 21.95 -13.72 -15.55
N PHE A 243 22.69 -12.97 -16.38
CA PHE A 243 23.50 -11.88 -15.88
C PHE A 243 22.63 -10.78 -15.24
N ASN A 244 21.59 -10.33 -15.94
CA ASN A 244 20.69 -9.32 -15.46
C ASN A 244 19.78 -9.85 -14.33
N ALA A 245 19.41 -11.13 -14.36
CA ALA A 245 18.64 -11.78 -13.29
C ALA A 245 19.41 -11.78 -11.96
N ILE A 246 20.68 -12.23 -11.96
CA ILE A 246 21.52 -12.26 -10.77
C ILE A 246 21.82 -10.84 -10.30
N GLY A 247 22.10 -9.93 -11.23
CA GLY A 247 22.33 -8.51 -10.95
C GLY A 247 21.12 -7.86 -10.28
N LEU A 248 19.93 -8.06 -10.81
CA LEU A 248 18.69 -7.51 -10.24
C LEU A 248 18.37 -8.15 -8.88
N PHE A 249 18.59 -9.46 -8.74
CA PHE A 249 18.41 -10.15 -7.46
C PHE A 249 19.35 -9.56 -6.38
N GLY A 250 20.64 -9.43 -6.69
CA GLY A 250 21.62 -8.83 -5.76
C GLY A 250 21.29 -7.38 -5.42
N TYR A 251 20.93 -6.58 -6.41
CA TYR A 251 20.50 -5.19 -6.22
C TYR A 251 19.22 -5.11 -5.36
N GLY A 252 18.23 -5.92 -5.64
CA GLY A 252 16.96 -5.98 -4.88
C GLY A 252 17.18 -6.39 -3.43
N ALA A 253 17.97 -7.44 -3.19
CA ALA A 253 18.26 -7.96 -1.86
C ALA A 253 19.13 -7.00 -1.03
N ILE A 254 20.13 -6.36 -1.64
CA ILE A 254 21.10 -5.51 -0.91
C ILE A 254 20.64 -4.05 -0.94
N VAL A 255 20.43 -3.47 -2.13
CA VAL A 255 20.19 -2.02 -2.24
C VAL A 255 18.74 -1.68 -1.89
N VAL A 256 17.76 -2.33 -2.54
CA VAL A 256 16.35 -2.01 -2.33
C VAL A 256 15.93 -2.37 -0.91
N SER A 257 16.27 -3.56 -0.42
CA SER A 257 15.86 -4.00 0.92
C SER A 257 16.55 -3.22 2.04
N GLN A 258 17.82 -2.86 1.89
CA GLN A 258 18.53 -2.06 2.90
C GLN A 258 18.15 -0.58 2.87
N SER A 259 17.81 -0.04 1.69
CA SER A 259 17.34 1.33 1.59
C SER A 259 16.03 1.55 2.37
N ASP A 260 15.14 0.55 2.46
CA ASP A 260 13.93 0.62 3.28
C ASP A 260 14.28 0.88 4.76
N ASN A 261 15.18 0.10 5.32
CA ASN A 261 15.60 0.24 6.72
C ASN A 261 16.30 1.59 6.98
N LEU A 262 17.19 1.99 6.09
CA LEU A 262 17.93 3.25 6.23
C LEU A 262 17.02 4.48 6.16
N ILE A 263 16.11 4.51 5.19
CA ILE A 263 15.20 5.63 5.01
C ILE A 263 14.21 5.73 6.17
N ARG A 264 13.66 4.60 6.65
CA ARG A 264 12.80 4.57 7.84
C ARG A 264 13.53 5.13 9.06
N PHE A 265 14.78 4.73 9.28
CA PHE A 265 15.59 5.22 10.39
C PHE A 265 15.83 6.74 10.29
N ILE A 266 16.18 7.25 9.10
CA ILE A 266 16.39 8.69 8.87
C ILE A 266 15.12 9.49 9.07
N LEU A 267 13.99 9.00 8.53
CA LEU A 267 12.69 9.65 8.68
C LEU A 267 12.25 9.70 10.14
N GLN A 268 12.34 8.59 10.85
CA GLN A 268 11.99 8.52 12.28
C GLN A 268 12.83 9.49 13.11
N LYS A 269 14.14 9.55 12.88
CA LYS A 269 15.03 10.48 13.59
C LYS A 269 14.65 11.96 13.32
N LYS A 270 14.43 12.32 12.06
CA LYS A 270 14.10 13.70 11.67
C LYS A 270 12.70 14.15 12.12
N MET A 271 11.81 13.23 12.43
CA MET A 271 10.45 13.54 12.87
C MET A 271 10.31 13.50 14.39
N ALA A 272 11.31 12.96 15.10
CA ALA A 272 11.41 12.96 16.56
C ALA A 272 12.10 14.23 17.10
N ASP A 273 12.94 14.90 16.28
CA ASP A 273 13.52 16.21 16.54
C ASP A 273 12.55 17.34 16.11
#